data_0b401fdfc3d9533e5377ac083fad2b43
#
_entry.id   0b401fdfc3d9533e5377ac083fad2b43
#
_cell.length_a   1.000
_cell.length_b   1.000
_cell.length_c   1.000
_cell.angle_alpha   90.00
_cell.angle_beta   90.00
_cell.angle_gamma   90.00
#
_symmetry.space_group_name_H-M   'P 1'
#
loop_
_entity.id
_entity.type
_entity.pdbx_description
1 polymer ?
#
loop_
_entity_poly.entity_id
_entity_poly.type
_entity_poly.pdbx_seq_one_letter_code
_entity_poly.pdbx_strand_id
1 'polypeptide(L)'
;MKNEENGIRFGNIHVPDELVVRTSWLLPATIVPLSMVIHLLSGNSRDFPFFISEADYPGVERWVFTVGLAISGLLQMVFAYRVWYKYKIQKPTKLLVLFLMCGLCVGANLFIMSFANMYDHLKLHVLTASIVFQLGIVWAILSHFALPGKNKPGKKIRIYAILISVISYIVMSQAIARAVAGLDDYGLEDDTIFTLDRIQYAIDIAAYAEYALFVALNMCLYSIEKDLLAESMSLEE
;
A
#
# COMPACT_ATOMS: atom_id res chain seq x y z
N MET A 1 23.63 7.75 25.42
CA MET A 1 22.84 8.57 24.49
C MET A 1 22.69 8.00 23.05
N LYS A 2 23.43 6.95 22.65
CA LYS A 2 23.30 6.38 21.28
C LYS A 2 22.06 5.49 21.03
N ASN A 3 21.39 4.99 22.07
CA ASN A 3 20.28 4.03 21.92
C ASN A 3 18.87 4.65 21.78
N GLU A 4 18.69 5.96 21.97
CA GLU A 4 17.37 6.59 21.88
C GLU A 4 17.01 7.04 20.46
N GLU A 5 17.98 7.09 19.54
CA GLU A 5 17.76 7.55 18.16
C GLU A 5 17.17 6.50 17.23
N ASN A 6 17.26 5.20 17.55
CA ASN A 6 16.92 4.08 16.67
C ASN A 6 15.59 3.38 17.01
N GLY A 7 14.55 4.09 17.39
CA GLY A 7 13.25 3.47 17.67
C GLY A 7 12.25 4.38 18.36
N ILE A 8 11.09 3.82 18.67
CA ILE A 8 10.02 4.49 19.43
C ILE A 8 9.99 3.92 20.83
N ARG A 9 9.89 4.77 21.85
CA ARG A 9 9.81 4.36 23.23
C ARG A 9 8.41 4.63 23.81
N PHE A 10 7.77 3.56 24.28
CA PHE A 10 6.50 3.62 25.00
C PHE A 10 6.74 3.15 26.44
N GLY A 11 7.00 4.08 27.37
CA GLY A 11 7.38 3.73 28.73
C GLY A 11 8.66 2.88 28.74
N ASN A 12 8.56 1.62 29.19
CA ASN A 12 9.67 0.67 29.24
C ASN A 12 9.86 -0.16 27.96
N ILE A 13 8.96 -0.05 26.99
CA ILE A 13 9.00 -0.80 25.74
C ILE A 13 9.73 0.03 24.69
N HIS A 14 10.78 -0.54 24.09
CA HIS A 14 11.50 0.04 22.98
C HIS A 14 11.18 -0.76 21.70
N VAL A 15 10.64 -0.06 20.69
CA VAL A 15 10.32 -0.62 19.37
C VAL A 15 11.35 -0.09 18.38
N PRO A 16 12.27 -0.93 17.87
CA PRO A 16 13.29 -0.49 16.92
C PRO A 16 12.68 -0.13 15.56
N ASP A 17 13.34 0.78 14.83
CA ASP A 17 12.88 1.25 13.53
C ASP A 17 12.74 0.10 12.50
N GLU A 18 13.62 -0.89 12.55
CA GLU A 18 13.56 -2.08 11.70
C GLU A 18 12.25 -2.87 11.90
N LEU A 19 11.76 -2.96 13.15
CA LEU A 19 10.50 -3.64 13.44
C LEU A 19 9.31 -2.83 12.93
N VAL A 20 9.33 -1.51 13.07
CA VAL A 20 8.29 -0.61 12.52
C VAL A 20 8.21 -0.77 11.01
N VAL A 21 9.36 -0.76 10.33
CA VAL A 21 9.42 -0.92 8.86
C VAL A 21 8.95 -2.30 8.43
N ARG A 22 9.40 -3.36 9.12
CA ARG A 22 8.99 -4.74 8.84
C ARG A 22 7.49 -4.92 8.98
N THR A 23 6.90 -4.46 10.07
CA THR A 23 5.46 -4.59 10.30
C THR A 23 4.64 -3.78 9.29
N SER A 24 5.15 -2.65 8.80
CA SER A 24 4.46 -1.79 7.82
C SER A 24 4.26 -2.44 6.45
N TRP A 25 5.13 -3.36 6.02
CA TRP A 25 4.94 -4.11 4.78
C TRP A 25 4.39 -5.52 5.02
N LEU A 26 4.79 -6.19 6.12
CA LEU A 26 4.40 -7.57 6.39
C LEU A 26 2.91 -7.68 6.73
N LEU A 27 2.37 -6.71 7.50
CA LEU A 27 0.97 -6.74 7.89
C LEU A 27 0.03 -6.68 6.68
N PRO A 28 0.09 -5.68 5.78
CA PRO A 28 -0.77 -5.69 4.60
C PRO A 28 -0.48 -6.88 3.67
N ALA A 29 0.79 -7.31 3.53
CA ALA A 29 1.16 -8.48 2.73
C ALA A 29 0.59 -9.81 3.26
N THR A 30 0.18 -9.87 4.51
CA THR A 30 -0.49 -11.05 5.10
C THR A 30 -1.99 -10.90 5.15
N ILE A 31 -2.49 -9.73 5.56
CA ILE A 31 -3.93 -9.48 5.77
C ILE A 31 -4.70 -9.50 4.45
N VAL A 32 -4.18 -8.88 3.39
CA VAL A 32 -4.86 -8.83 2.09
C VAL A 32 -5.06 -10.23 1.51
N PRO A 33 -4.02 -11.06 1.34
CA PRO A 33 -4.23 -12.44 0.87
C PRO A 33 -5.12 -13.27 1.80
N LEU A 34 -5.00 -13.09 3.12
CA LEU A 34 -5.85 -13.80 4.08
C LEU A 34 -7.33 -13.43 3.88
N SER A 35 -7.66 -12.15 3.76
CA SER A 35 -9.04 -11.71 3.50
C SER A 35 -9.57 -12.25 2.18
N MET A 36 -8.75 -12.25 1.11
CA MET A 36 -9.11 -12.82 -0.19
C MET A 36 -9.38 -14.32 -0.12
N VAL A 37 -8.57 -15.08 0.64
CA VAL A 37 -8.79 -16.51 0.85
C VAL A 37 -10.08 -16.76 1.63
N ILE A 38 -10.34 -15.99 2.70
CA ILE A 38 -11.59 -16.11 3.47
C ILE A 38 -12.78 -15.80 2.56
N HIS A 39 -12.71 -14.76 1.74
CA HIS A 39 -13.75 -14.38 0.79
C HIS A 39 -14.02 -15.49 -0.24
N LEU A 40 -12.99 -16.12 -0.79
CA LEU A 40 -13.13 -17.28 -1.68
C LEU A 40 -13.83 -18.46 -0.98
N LEU A 41 -13.46 -18.74 0.26
CA LEU A 41 -14.00 -19.86 1.03
C LEU A 41 -15.43 -19.59 1.57
N SER A 42 -15.83 -18.32 1.68
CA SER A 42 -17.19 -17.95 2.10
C SER A 42 -18.26 -18.30 1.07
N GLY A 43 -17.87 -18.50 -0.19
CA GLY A 43 -18.80 -18.74 -1.30
C GLY A 43 -19.51 -17.48 -1.80
N ASN A 44 -19.12 -16.28 -1.29
CA ASN A 44 -19.70 -15.00 -1.70
C ASN A 44 -18.87 -14.31 -2.80
N SER A 45 -17.72 -14.89 -3.16
CA SER A 45 -16.86 -14.34 -4.20
C SER A 45 -17.48 -14.55 -5.59
N ARG A 46 -17.27 -13.56 -6.47
CA ARG A 46 -17.44 -13.76 -7.91
C ARG A 46 -16.41 -14.73 -8.46
N ASP A 47 -16.48 -14.95 -9.77
CA ASP A 47 -15.44 -15.67 -10.50
C ASP A 47 -14.06 -15.03 -10.28
N PHE A 48 -13.07 -15.88 -10.06
CA PHE A 48 -11.68 -15.45 -9.93
C PHE A 48 -11.09 -15.16 -11.33
N PRO A 49 -10.31 -14.09 -11.52
CA PRO A 49 -9.84 -13.14 -10.51
C PRO A 49 -10.89 -12.06 -10.15
N PHE A 50 -10.79 -11.52 -8.94
CA PHE A 50 -11.59 -10.41 -8.45
C PHE A 50 -10.68 -9.36 -7.80
N PHE A 51 -11.15 -8.11 -7.65
CA PHE A 51 -10.35 -7.06 -7.02
C PHE A 51 -10.06 -7.35 -5.56
N ILE A 52 -8.90 -6.88 -5.06
CA ILE A 52 -8.53 -6.96 -3.64
C ILE A 52 -9.65 -6.39 -2.75
N SER A 53 -10.25 -5.29 -3.19
CA SER A 53 -11.32 -4.61 -2.46
C SER A 53 -12.62 -5.41 -2.36
N GLU A 54 -12.87 -6.40 -3.22
CA GLU A 54 -14.03 -7.28 -3.11
C GLU A 54 -13.95 -8.19 -1.88
N ALA A 55 -12.76 -8.44 -1.35
CA ALA A 55 -12.56 -9.14 -0.08
C ALA A 55 -13.04 -8.34 1.16
N ASP A 56 -13.50 -7.09 0.98
CA ASP A 56 -14.21 -6.31 2.00
C ASP A 56 -15.73 -6.57 2.00
N TYR A 57 -16.13 -7.78 1.62
CA TYR A 57 -17.52 -8.24 1.61
C TYR A 57 -18.10 -8.36 3.02
N PRO A 58 -19.41 -8.06 3.26
CA PRO A 58 -20.04 -8.19 4.56
C PRO A 58 -19.92 -9.60 5.13
N GLY A 59 -19.00 -9.82 6.06
CA GLY A 59 -18.70 -11.12 6.64
C GLY A 59 -17.47 -11.04 7.55
N VAL A 60 -16.85 -12.20 7.82
CA VAL A 60 -15.62 -12.28 8.61
C VAL A 60 -14.46 -11.62 7.85
N GLU A 61 -14.42 -11.78 6.54
CA GLU A 61 -13.43 -11.18 5.65
C GLU A 61 -13.38 -9.66 5.77
N ARG A 62 -14.53 -8.98 5.91
CA ARG A 62 -14.61 -7.53 6.14
C ARG A 62 -13.85 -7.12 7.40
N TRP A 63 -14.09 -7.82 8.51
CA TRP A 63 -13.41 -7.48 9.76
C TRP A 63 -11.90 -7.65 9.67
N VAL A 64 -11.44 -8.74 9.05
CA VAL A 64 -10.02 -8.99 8.84
C VAL A 64 -9.43 -7.89 7.95
N PHE A 65 -10.08 -7.58 6.83
CA PHE A 65 -9.66 -6.55 5.88
C PHE A 65 -9.64 -5.17 6.54
N THR A 66 -10.77 -4.73 7.12
CA THR A 66 -10.91 -3.39 7.71
C THR A 66 -9.92 -3.17 8.85
N VAL A 67 -9.88 -4.07 9.85
CA VAL A 67 -8.98 -3.91 11.00
C VAL A 67 -7.52 -4.00 10.55
N GLY A 68 -7.19 -4.95 9.68
CA GLY A 68 -5.83 -5.13 9.18
C GLY A 68 -5.32 -3.94 8.38
N LEU A 69 -6.13 -3.38 7.47
CA LEU A 69 -5.73 -2.21 6.68
C LEU A 69 -5.75 -0.92 7.50
N ALA A 70 -6.67 -0.76 8.48
CA ALA A 70 -6.65 0.38 9.39
C ALA A 70 -5.32 0.44 10.16
N ILE A 71 -4.91 -0.69 10.75
CA ILE A 71 -3.62 -0.78 11.45
C ILE A 71 -2.46 -0.55 10.47
N SER A 72 -2.54 -1.10 9.25
CA SER A 72 -1.51 -0.90 8.22
C SER A 72 -1.35 0.57 7.84
N GLY A 73 -2.46 1.32 7.70
CA GLY A 73 -2.43 2.75 7.42
C GLY A 73 -1.73 3.55 8.53
N LEU A 74 -2.07 3.26 9.80
CA LEU A 74 -1.41 3.87 10.95
C LEU A 74 0.10 3.54 10.98
N LEU A 75 0.45 2.28 10.77
CA LEU A 75 1.86 1.85 10.72
C LEU A 75 2.63 2.53 9.60
N GLN A 76 2.03 2.73 8.43
CA GLN A 76 2.68 3.44 7.32
C GLN A 76 2.92 4.91 7.63
N MET A 77 2.02 5.59 8.35
CA MET A 77 2.26 6.96 8.82
C MET A 77 3.42 7.01 9.82
N VAL A 78 3.44 6.09 10.79
CA VAL A 78 4.54 5.98 11.76
C VAL A 78 5.85 5.67 11.05
N PHE A 79 5.84 4.74 10.10
CA PHE A 79 6.99 4.40 9.27
C PHE A 79 7.54 5.62 8.51
N ALA A 80 6.68 6.36 7.80
CA ALA A 80 7.08 7.55 7.04
C ALA A 80 7.75 8.59 7.96
N TYR A 81 7.16 8.81 9.15
CA TYR A 81 7.73 9.71 10.15
C TYR A 81 9.09 9.22 10.67
N ARG A 82 9.23 7.93 11.02
CA ARG A 82 10.47 7.38 11.59
C ARG A 82 11.62 7.42 10.57
N VAL A 83 11.36 7.03 9.34
CA VAL A 83 12.35 7.10 8.26
C VAL A 83 12.77 8.55 8.00
N TRP A 84 11.81 9.47 7.92
CA TRP A 84 12.11 10.89 7.82
C TRP A 84 12.94 11.40 9.01
N TYR A 85 12.55 11.05 10.25
CA TYR A 85 13.25 11.48 11.47
C TYR A 85 14.69 11.01 11.47
N LYS A 86 14.95 9.75 11.13
CA LYS A 86 16.30 9.17 11.05
C LYS A 86 17.17 9.91 10.02
N TYR A 87 16.67 10.15 8.84
CA TYR A 87 17.48 10.70 7.74
C TYR A 87 17.55 12.23 7.71
N LYS A 88 16.62 12.96 8.35
CA LYS A 88 16.72 14.43 8.43
C LYS A 88 17.95 14.91 9.19
N ILE A 89 18.44 14.12 10.14
CA ILE A 89 19.64 14.42 10.94
C ILE A 89 20.90 14.26 10.06
N GLN A 90 20.90 13.25 9.17
CA GLN A 90 22.05 12.96 8.32
C GLN A 90 22.12 13.89 7.10
N LYS A 91 21.00 14.13 6.43
CA LYS A 91 20.91 14.94 5.22
C LYS A 91 19.52 15.55 5.04
N PRO A 92 19.26 16.73 5.62
CA PRO A 92 17.98 17.40 5.44
C PRO A 92 17.81 17.85 3.99
N THR A 93 16.78 17.37 3.31
CA THR A 93 16.45 17.74 1.93
C THR A 93 14.96 18.02 1.79
N LYS A 94 14.59 18.87 0.81
CA LYS A 94 13.16 19.08 0.46
C LYS A 94 12.48 17.79 0.01
N LEU A 95 13.21 16.89 -0.69
CA LEU A 95 12.70 15.60 -1.11
C LEU A 95 12.36 14.69 0.07
N LEU A 96 13.11 14.77 1.16
CA LEU A 96 12.82 14.00 2.37
C LEU A 96 11.55 14.51 3.09
N VAL A 97 11.26 15.81 3.01
CA VAL A 97 9.99 16.35 3.49
C VAL A 97 8.83 15.91 2.61
N LEU A 98 8.99 15.93 1.29
CA LEU A 98 7.99 15.42 0.36
C LEU A 98 7.74 13.91 0.56
N PHE A 99 8.78 13.13 0.81
CA PHE A 99 8.67 11.72 1.19
C PHE A 99 7.77 11.55 2.43
N LEU A 100 8.00 12.33 3.49
CA LEU A 100 7.17 12.30 4.69
C LEU A 100 5.70 12.64 4.37
N MET A 101 5.47 13.76 3.69
CA MET A 101 4.09 14.21 3.38
C MET A 101 3.33 13.19 2.52
N CYS A 102 3.98 12.62 1.51
CA CYS A 102 3.41 11.54 0.71
C CYS A 102 3.07 10.31 1.56
N GLY A 103 4.00 9.85 2.40
CA GLY A 103 3.79 8.68 3.24
C GLY A 103 2.66 8.87 4.26
N LEU A 104 2.56 10.06 4.87
CA LEU A 104 1.45 10.40 5.75
C LEU A 104 0.11 10.41 5.00
N CYS A 105 0.08 10.97 3.79
CA CYS A 105 -1.12 11.02 2.96
C CYS A 105 -1.55 9.61 2.51
N VAL A 106 -0.62 8.76 2.08
CA VAL A 106 -0.89 7.36 1.72
C VAL A 106 -1.44 6.59 2.91
N GLY A 107 -0.79 6.67 4.07
CA GLY A 107 -1.24 5.98 5.28
C GLY A 107 -2.61 6.46 5.77
N ALA A 108 -2.87 7.76 5.73
CA ALA A 108 -4.17 8.33 6.11
C ALA A 108 -5.29 7.87 5.14
N ASN A 109 -5.03 7.86 3.83
CA ASN A 109 -6.03 7.38 2.86
C ASN A 109 -6.24 5.86 2.95
N LEU A 110 -5.20 5.07 3.23
CA LEU A 110 -5.34 3.65 3.50
C LEU A 110 -6.20 3.39 4.75
N PHE A 111 -6.00 4.19 5.80
CA PHE A 111 -6.84 4.14 7.01
C PHE A 111 -8.30 4.48 6.69
N ILE A 112 -8.56 5.57 5.96
CA ILE A 112 -9.93 5.97 5.57
C ILE A 112 -10.56 4.89 4.67
N MET A 113 -9.82 4.39 3.68
CA MET A 113 -10.27 3.36 2.75
C MET A 113 -10.71 2.08 3.47
N SER A 114 -10.03 1.72 4.57
CA SER A 114 -10.39 0.52 5.33
C SER A 114 -11.80 0.54 5.92
N PHE A 115 -12.39 1.73 6.13
CA PHE A 115 -13.77 1.91 6.59
C PHE A 115 -14.73 2.25 5.45
N ALA A 116 -14.23 2.74 4.33
CA ALA A 116 -15.00 3.07 3.14
C ALA A 116 -15.01 1.86 2.18
N ASN A 117 -15.76 0.81 2.55
CA ASN A 117 -15.86 -0.39 1.73
C ASN A 117 -16.56 -0.11 0.39
N MET A 118 -16.29 -0.94 -0.62
CA MET A 118 -16.83 -0.74 -1.96
C MET A 118 -18.33 -1.01 -2.08
N TYR A 119 -18.92 -1.74 -1.14
CA TYR A 119 -20.34 -2.12 -1.17
C TYR A 119 -21.27 -1.02 -0.65
N ASP A 120 -20.81 -0.27 0.36
CA ASP A 120 -21.61 0.77 1.02
C ASP A 120 -21.16 2.19 0.62
N HIS A 121 -19.86 2.37 0.25
CA HIS A 121 -19.24 3.68 0.01
C HIS A 121 -18.34 3.70 -1.23
N LEU A 122 -18.82 3.18 -2.36
CA LEU A 122 -18.02 2.99 -3.57
C LEU A 122 -17.24 4.24 -4.02
N LYS A 123 -17.89 5.42 -4.05
CA LYS A 123 -17.23 6.66 -4.48
C LYS A 123 -16.03 7.04 -3.59
N LEU A 124 -16.21 6.94 -2.28
CA LEU A 124 -15.14 7.23 -1.31
C LEU A 124 -14.05 6.15 -1.38
N HIS A 125 -14.44 4.88 -1.53
CA HIS A 125 -13.50 3.78 -1.70
C HIS A 125 -12.60 3.99 -2.93
N VAL A 126 -13.19 4.22 -4.09
CA VAL A 126 -12.45 4.45 -5.35
C VAL A 126 -11.55 5.68 -5.25
N LEU A 127 -12.01 6.77 -4.63
CA LEU A 127 -11.20 7.97 -4.43
C LEU A 127 -9.98 7.67 -3.57
N THR A 128 -10.19 7.08 -2.39
CA THR A 128 -9.09 6.79 -1.44
C THR A 128 -8.13 5.73 -1.97
N ALA A 129 -8.63 4.68 -2.63
CA ALA A 129 -7.81 3.68 -3.31
C ALA A 129 -6.95 4.31 -4.42
N SER A 130 -7.53 5.18 -5.25
CA SER A 130 -6.79 5.89 -6.29
C SER A 130 -5.66 6.76 -5.70
N ILE A 131 -5.94 7.46 -4.60
CA ILE A 131 -4.91 8.24 -3.89
C ILE A 131 -3.82 7.31 -3.34
N VAL A 132 -4.18 6.20 -2.70
CA VAL A 132 -3.22 5.23 -2.14
C VAL A 132 -2.29 4.70 -3.24
N PHE A 133 -2.82 4.29 -4.38
CA PHE A 133 -2.01 3.75 -5.47
C PHE A 133 -1.15 4.83 -6.15
N GLN A 134 -1.73 5.96 -6.54
CA GLN A 134 -1.01 7.03 -7.23
C GLN A 134 0.08 7.66 -6.35
N LEU A 135 -0.29 8.08 -5.14
CA LEU A 135 0.70 8.64 -4.21
C LEU A 135 1.64 7.57 -3.67
N GLY A 136 1.24 6.31 -3.59
CA GLY A 136 2.12 5.19 -3.26
C GLY A 136 3.26 5.05 -4.28
N ILE A 137 2.96 5.17 -5.57
CA ILE A 137 3.98 5.18 -6.64
C ILE A 137 4.89 6.41 -6.50
N VAL A 138 4.31 7.59 -6.29
CA VAL A 138 5.09 8.82 -6.08
C VAL A 138 5.97 8.69 -4.83
N TRP A 139 5.46 8.11 -3.76
CA TRP A 139 6.21 7.86 -2.53
C TRP A 139 7.37 6.87 -2.76
N ALA A 140 7.15 5.81 -3.55
CA ALA A 140 8.19 4.89 -3.96
C ALA A 140 9.32 5.60 -4.73
N ILE A 141 8.96 6.47 -5.69
CA ILE A 141 9.91 7.30 -6.45
C ILE A 141 10.67 8.24 -5.51
N LEU A 142 9.96 8.96 -4.64
CA LEU A 142 10.58 9.86 -3.66
C LEU A 142 11.54 9.11 -2.74
N SER A 143 11.17 7.90 -2.28
CA SER A 143 12.05 7.07 -1.46
C SER A 143 13.35 6.70 -2.15
N HIS A 144 13.32 6.50 -3.48
CA HIS A 144 14.51 6.18 -4.26
C HIS A 144 15.51 7.34 -4.31
N PHE A 145 15.03 8.58 -4.42
CA PHE A 145 15.86 9.77 -4.55
C PHE A 145 16.18 10.46 -3.21
N ALA A 146 15.26 10.41 -2.23
CA ALA A 146 15.41 11.10 -0.96
C ALA A 146 16.30 10.35 0.03
N LEU A 147 16.26 9.00 0.01
CA LEU A 147 17.03 8.21 0.96
C LEU A 147 18.50 8.11 0.57
N PRO A 148 19.43 8.32 1.51
CA PRO A 148 20.86 8.32 1.25
C PRO A 148 21.39 6.92 0.92
N GLY A 149 22.54 6.84 0.26
CA GLY A 149 23.28 5.61 -0.04
C GLY A 149 23.14 5.14 -1.49
N LYS A 150 24.25 5.27 -2.27
CA LYS A 150 24.27 4.86 -3.68
C LYS A 150 24.28 3.33 -3.87
N ASN A 151 24.90 2.61 -2.96
CA ASN A 151 25.18 1.16 -3.08
C ASN A 151 24.37 0.29 -2.12
N LYS A 152 23.24 0.78 -1.60
CA LYS A 152 22.40 0.01 -0.67
C LYS A 152 21.65 -1.13 -1.38
N PRO A 153 21.49 -2.30 -0.73
CA PRO A 153 20.88 -3.48 -1.35
C PRO A 153 19.41 -3.26 -1.74
N GLY A 154 18.66 -2.47 -0.98
CA GLY A 154 17.27 -2.16 -1.25
C GLY A 154 17.05 -1.31 -2.50
N LYS A 155 18.07 -0.58 -2.96
CA LYS A 155 17.93 0.34 -4.09
C LYS A 155 17.55 -0.34 -5.40
N LYS A 156 18.13 -1.51 -5.70
CA LYS A 156 17.76 -2.31 -6.88
C LYS A 156 16.32 -2.83 -6.78
N ILE A 157 15.94 -3.37 -5.63
CA ILE A 157 14.57 -3.85 -5.37
C ILE A 157 13.58 -2.71 -5.61
N ARG A 158 13.88 -1.51 -5.12
CA ARG A 158 13.03 -0.33 -5.24
C ARG A 158 12.83 0.11 -6.69
N ILE A 159 13.87 0.05 -7.54
CA ILE A 159 13.73 0.35 -8.97
C ILE A 159 12.75 -0.62 -9.64
N TYR A 160 12.90 -1.92 -9.43
CA TYR A 160 11.98 -2.91 -9.98
C TYR A 160 10.56 -2.73 -9.43
N ALA A 161 10.42 -2.47 -8.14
CA ALA A 161 9.13 -2.18 -7.52
C ALA A 161 8.44 -0.97 -8.16
N ILE A 162 9.17 0.13 -8.41
CA ILE A 162 8.64 1.32 -9.09
C ILE A 162 8.20 0.97 -10.52
N LEU A 163 9.02 0.28 -11.30
CA LEU A 163 8.69 -0.08 -12.67
C LEU A 163 7.43 -0.96 -12.73
N ILE A 164 7.37 -2.01 -11.90
CA ILE A 164 6.21 -2.89 -11.83
C ILE A 164 4.96 -2.10 -11.42
N SER A 165 5.05 -1.24 -10.39
CA SER A 165 3.89 -0.49 -9.91
C SER A 165 3.35 0.50 -10.96
N VAL A 166 4.22 1.19 -11.70
CA VAL A 166 3.81 2.10 -12.78
C VAL A 166 3.12 1.33 -13.90
N ILE A 167 3.73 0.24 -14.38
CA ILE A 167 3.15 -0.58 -15.46
C ILE A 167 1.81 -1.16 -15.03
N SER A 168 1.75 -1.75 -13.84
CA SER A 168 0.53 -2.36 -13.30
C SER A 168 -0.60 -1.35 -13.12
N TYR A 169 -0.29 -0.15 -12.62
CA TYR A 169 -1.29 0.91 -12.49
C TYR A 169 -1.85 1.34 -13.85
N ILE A 170 -0.99 1.49 -14.86
CA ILE A 170 -1.42 1.85 -16.22
C ILE A 170 -2.30 0.74 -16.80
N VAL A 171 -1.90 -0.54 -16.70
CA VAL A 171 -2.65 -1.68 -17.22
C VAL A 171 -4.02 -1.77 -16.54
N MET A 172 -4.07 -1.72 -15.21
CA MET A 172 -5.31 -1.73 -14.42
C MET A 172 -6.26 -0.60 -14.85
N SER A 173 -5.75 0.63 -14.85
CA SER A 173 -6.56 1.82 -15.15
C SER A 173 -7.09 1.81 -16.58
N GLN A 174 -6.28 1.38 -17.56
CA GLN A 174 -6.70 1.30 -18.97
C GLN A 174 -7.71 0.19 -19.21
N ALA A 175 -7.57 -0.97 -18.55
CA ALA A 175 -8.52 -2.05 -18.67
C ALA A 175 -9.91 -1.62 -18.20
N ILE A 176 -9.99 -1.00 -17.01
CA ILE A 176 -11.27 -0.52 -16.46
C ILE A 176 -11.84 0.65 -17.27
N ALA A 177 -11.02 1.66 -17.60
CA ALA A 177 -11.51 2.82 -18.34
C ALA A 177 -12.13 2.45 -19.70
N ARG A 178 -11.52 1.49 -20.42
CA ARG A 178 -12.07 1.02 -21.71
C ARG A 178 -13.35 0.23 -21.55
N ALA A 179 -13.44 -0.62 -20.53
CA ALA A 179 -14.63 -1.40 -20.27
C ALA A 179 -15.82 -0.50 -19.90
N VAL A 180 -15.57 0.47 -19.04
CA VAL A 180 -16.59 1.42 -18.59
C VAL A 180 -17.06 2.35 -19.73
N ALA A 181 -16.14 2.82 -20.58
CA ALA A 181 -16.49 3.66 -21.73
C ALA A 181 -17.40 2.94 -22.76
N GLY A 182 -17.46 1.63 -22.71
CA GLY A 182 -18.34 0.81 -23.56
C GLY A 182 -19.74 0.55 -22.98
N LEU A 183 -20.05 1.10 -21.80
CA LEU A 183 -21.35 0.93 -21.15
C LEU A 183 -22.21 2.17 -21.35
N ASP A 184 -23.38 2.02 -21.99
CA ASP A 184 -24.30 3.13 -22.29
C ASP A 184 -24.94 3.76 -21.05
N ASP A 185 -24.98 3.02 -19.91
CA ASP A 185 -25.64 3.41 -18.66
C ASP A 185 -24.65 3.72 -17.52
N TYR A 186 -23.44 4.20 -17.84
CA TYR A 186 -22.49 4.52 -16.81
C TYR A 186 -22.83 5.83 -16.08
N GLY A 187 -23.76 5.73 -15.13
CA GLY A 187 -23.93 6.70 -14.07
C GLY A 187 -23.30 6.17 -12.79
N LEU A 188 -22.43 6.94 -12.15
CA LEU A 188 -22.01 6.74 -10.74
C LEU A 188 -23.17 7.08 -9.79
N GLU A 189 -24.40 6.71 -10.13
CA GLU A 189 -25.53 6.82 -9.24
C GLU A 189 -25.53 5.69 -8.23
N ASP A 190 -25.90 6.00 -6.99
CA ASP A 190 -25.64 5.18 -5.79
C ASP A 190 -26.28 3.79 -5.81
N ASP A 191 -27.20 3.49 -6.74
CA ASP A 191 -27.98 2.26 -6.78
C ASP A 191 -27.57 1.29 -7.90
N THR A 192 -26.66 1.65 -8.75
CA THR A 192 -26.07 0.67 -9.62
C THR A 192 -25.07 -0.13 -8.76
N ILE A 193 -25.54 -1.23 -8.23
CA ILE A 193 -24.73 -2.43 -8.15
C ILE A 193 -24.27 -2.63 -9.59
N PHE A 194 -23.24 -1.89 -9.93
CA PHE A 194 -22.50 -2.08 -11.14
C PHE A 194 -22.03 -3.50 -11.05
N THR A 195 -22.74 -4.39 -11.71
CA THR A 195 -22.40 -5.79 -11.67
C THR A 195 -21.07 -5.87 -12.40
N LEU A 196 -20.00 -5.90 -11.60
CA LEU A 196 -18.63 -6.09 -12.10
C LEU A 196 -18.57 -7.24 -13.08
N ASP A 197 -19.53 -8.19 -13.00
CA ASP A 197 -19.73 -9.27 -13.94
C ASP A 197 -19.90 -8.82 -15.39
N ARG A 198 -20.50 -7.65 -15.64
CA ARG A 198 -20.64 -7.09 -17.01
C ARG A 198 -19.29 -6.76 -17.65
N ILE A 199 -18.26 -6.53 -16.84
CA ILE A 199 -16.92 -6.19 -17.29
C ILE A 199 -15.89 -7.22 -16.86
N GLN A 200 -16.30 -8.47 -16.60
CA GLN A 200 -15.41 -9.54 -16.14
C GLN A 200 -14.13 -9.63 -16.98
N TYR A 201 -14.25 -9.55 -18.32
CA TYR A 201 -13.09 -9.57 -19.22
C TYR A 201 -12.05 -8.49 -18.95
N ALA A 202 -12.49 -7.33 -18.45
CA ALA A 202 -11.56 -6.26 -18.05
C ALA A 202 -10.99 -6.51 -16.66
N ILE A 203 -11.80 -7.11 -15.77
CA ILE A 203 -11.37 -7.48 -14.43
C ILE A 203 -10.35 -8.62 -14.47
N ASP A 204 -10.48 -9.56 -15.40
CA ASP A 204 -9.47 -10.60 -15.63
C ASP A 204 -8.06 -10.04 -15.89
N ILE A 205 -7.97 -8.84 -16.43
CA ILE A 205 -6.69 -8.13 -16.61
C ILE A 205 -6.40 -7.21 -15.42
N ALA A 206 -7.38 -6.42 -14.99
CA ALA A 206 -7.20 -5.36 -14.00
C ALA A 206 -6.90 -5.91 -12.61
N ALA A 207 -7.51 -7.03 -12.20
CA ALA A 207 -7.28 -7.63 -10.89
C ALA A 207 -5.84 -8.17 -10.76
N TYR A 208 -5.32 -8.87 -11.78
CA TYR A 208 -3.92 -9.29 -11.78
C TYR A 208 -2.95 -8.10 -11.75
N ALA A 209 -3.29 -7.02 -12.45
CA ALA A 209 -2.51 -5.80 -12.40
C ALA A 209 -2.58 -5.13 -11.02
N GLU A 210 -3.75 -5.15 -10.34
CA GLU A 210 -3.90 -4.68 -8.97
C GLU A 210 -3.05 -5.51 -8.00
N TYR A 211 -3.04 -6.85 -8.14
CA TYR A 211 -2.19 -7.72 -7.31
C TYR A 211 -0.71 -7.41 -7.49
N ALA A 212 -0.27 -7.23 -8.74
CA ALA A 212 1.10 -6.88 -9.05
C ALA A 212 1.48 -5.50 -8.50
N LEU A 213 0.57 -4.51 -8.59
CA LEU A 213 0.73 -3.18 -8.02
C LEU A 213 0.86 -3.24 -6.49
N PHE A 214 -0.03 -3.97 -5.83
CA PHE A 214 0.00 -4.18 -4.38
C PHE A 214 1.31 -4.82 -3.92
N VAL A 215 1.74 -5.90 -4.57
CA VAL A 215 3.02 -6.57 -4.27
C VAL A 215 4.19 -5.61 -4.49
N ALA A 216 4.20 -4.86 -5.59
CA ALA A 216 5.28 -3.93 -5.90
C ALA A 216 5.40 -2.80 -4.87
N LEU A 217 4.28 -2.22 -4.40
CA LEU A 217 4.30 -1.20 -3.35
C LEU A 217 4.81 -1.77 -2.02
N ASN A 218 4.42 -2.99 -1.66
CA ASN A 218 4.98 -3.68 -0.49
C ASN A 218 6.48 -3.98 -0.64
N MET A 219 6.94 -4.38 -1.84
CA MET A 219 8.37 -4.56 -2.13
C MET A 219 9.16 -3.26 -1.99
N CYS A 220 8.54 -2.10 -2.27
CA CYS A 220 9.18 -0.81 -2.03
C CYS A 220 9.44 -0.59 -0.53
N LEU A 221 8.46 -0.85 0.33
CA LEU A 221 8.62 -0.76 1.80
C LEU A 221 9.68 -1.77 2.30
N TYR A 222 9.60 -3.02 1.85
CA TYR A 222 10.61 -4.04 2.14
C TYR A 222 12.03 -3.61 1.74
N SER A 223 12.17 -2.91 0.61
CA SER A 223 13.46 -2.40 0.15
C SER A 223 14.11 -1.43 1.13
N ILE A 224 13.30 -0.67 1.86
CA ILE A 224 13.77 0.29 2.88
C ILE A 224 14.23 -0.48 4.14
N GLU A 225 13.53 -1.55 4.52
CA GLU A 225 14.03 -2.45 5.60
C GLU A 225 15.42 -2.99 5.28
N LYS A 226 15.64 -3.45 4.05
CA LYS A 226 16.97 -3.94 3.61
C LYS A 226 18.05 -2.87 3.72
N ASP A 227 17.74 -1.63 3.40
CA ASP A 227 18.68 -0.51 3.53
C ASP A 227 19.00 -0.20 4.99
N LEU A 228 18.00 -0.26 5.89
CA LEU A 228 18.17 -0.03 7.33
C LEU A 228 19.01 -1.14 8.00
N LEU A 229 18.73 -2.40 7.66
CA LEU A 229 19.50 -3.54 8.17
C LEU A 229 20.96 -3.50 7.74
N ALA A 230 21.25 -3.10 6.50
CA ALA A 230 22.62 -2.94 6.03
C ALA A 230 23.36 -1.80 6.75
N GLU A 231 22.64 -0.74 7.16
CA GLU A 231 23.22 0.34 7.98
C GLU A 231 23.54 -0.13 9.40
N SER A 232 22.65 -0.89 10.05
CA SER A 232 22.89 -1.37 11.41
C SER A 232 24.10 -2.30 11.48
N MET A 233 24.23 -3.21 10.52
CA MET A 233 25.39 -4.13 10.44
C MET A 233 26.74 -3.41 10.24
N SER A 234 26.75 -2.33 9.43
CA SER A 234 27.97 -1.54 9.19
C SER A 234 28.43 -0.67 10.38
N LEU A 235 27.62 -0.56 11.43
CA LEU A 235 27.96 0.18 12.66
C LEU A 235 28.49 -0.74 13.77
N GLU A 236 28.35 -2.06 13.60
CA GLU A 236 28.83 -3.09 14.53
C GLU A 236 30.24 -3.60 14.16
N GLU A 237 30.71 -3.35 12.92
CA GLU A 237 32.09 -3.59 12.46
C GLU A 237 33.00 -2.38 12.76
#